data_7a808543a95c31eadf5dd4a0b67e8e49
#
_entry.id   7a808543a95c31eadf5dd4a0b67e8e49
#
_cell.length_a   1.000
_cell.length_b   1.000
_cell.length_c   1.000
_cell.angle_alpha   90.00
_cell.angle_beta   90.00
_cell.angle_gamma   90.00
#
_symmetry.space_group_name_H-M   'P 1'
#
loop_
_entity.id
_entity.type
_entity.pdbx_description
1 polymer ?
#
loop_
_entity_poly.entity_id
_entity_poly.type
_entity_poly.pdbx_seq_one_letter_code
_entity_poly.pdbx_strand_id
1 'polypeptide(L)'
;EKFWPIYNEYDAKMEEVRKERKGYHKELKTINELSDDKAYELTEKILDCDTKEAAIRKEYLAKFAEVLGKKKAAKVFYAEEKFKRELLKEIHEHDRPNDGPHPHD
;
A
#
# COMPACT_ATOMS: atom_id res chain seq x y z
N GLU A 1 5.42 24.29 -2.84
CA GLU A 1 4.35 24.96 -3.51
C GLU A 1 3.80 24.16 -4.64
N LYS A 2 4.57 24.00 -5.71
CA LYS A 2 4.08 23.19 -6.81
C LYS A 2 4.03 21.71 -6.44
N PHE A 3 4.85 21.32 -5.49
CA PHE A 3 4.92 19.94 -5.06
C PHE A 3 3.64 19.47 -4.36
N TRP A 4 3.14 20.30 -3.45
CA TRP A 4 2.03 19.85 -2.61
C TRP A 4 0.74 19.54 -3.36
N PRO A 5 0.35 20.36 -4.36
CA PRO A 5 -0.82 19.98 -5.14
C PRO A 5 -0.65 18.65 -5.85
N ILE A 6 0.55 18.38 -6.35
CA ILE A 6 0.81 17.12 -7.03
C ILE A 6 0.80 15.96 -6.03
N TYR A 7 1.38 16.17 -4.85
CA TYR A 7 1.38 15.15 -3.83
C TYR A 7 -0.04 14.83 -3.36
N ASN A 8 -0.87 15.85 -3.20
CA ASN A 8 -2.26 15.63 -2.79
C ASN A 8 -3.01 14.82 -3.83
N GLU A 9 -2.73 15.09 -5.09
CA GLU A 9 -3.34 14.35 -6.19
C GLU A 9 -2.92 12.89 -6.15
N TYR A 10 -1.64 12.67 -5.94
CA TYR A 10 -1.08 11.34 -5.80
C TYR A 10 -1.74 10.59 -4.64
N ASP A 11 -1.83 11.26 -3.50
CA ASP A 11 -2.40 10.64 -2.32
C ASP A 11 -3.86 10.27 -2.53
N ALA A 12 -4.61 11.14 -3.21
CA ALA A 12 -6.02 10.85 -3.48
C ALA A 12 -6.18 9.64 -4.38
N LYS A 13 -5.33 9.53 -5.40
CA LYS A 13 -5.39 8.36 -6.28
C LYS A 13 -5.03 7.08 -5.56
N MET A 14 -4.01 7.14 -4.71
CA MET A 14 -3.63 5.97 -3.93
C MET A 14 -4.72 5.57 -2.97
N GLU A 15 -5.40 6.55 -2.41
CA GLU A 15 -6.47 6.27 -1.47
C GLU A 15 -7.64 5.55 -2.15
N GLU A 16 -7.95 5.93 -3.37
CA GLU A 16 -9.01 5.25 -4.11
C GLU A 16 -8.69 3.77 -4.29
N VAL A 17 -7.44 3.48 -4.64
CA VAL A 17 -7.05 2.09 -4.84
C VAL A 17 -7.06 1.33 -3.52
N ARG A 18 -6.64 1.99 -2.44
CA ARG A 18 -6.66 1.35 -1.12
C ARG A 18 -8.08 1.00 -0.69
N LYS A 19 -9.03 1.87 -0.97
CA LYS A 19 -10.42 1.59 -0.62
C LYS A 19 -10.93 0.41 -1.41
N GLU A 20 -10.58 0.36 -2.67
CA GLU A 20 -10.99 -0.74 -3.53
C GLU A 20 -10.43 -2.06 -3.00
N ARG A 21 -9.14 -2.05 -2.69
CA ARG A 21 -8.49 -3.26 -2.17
C ARG A 21 -9.11 -3.69 -0.85
N LYS A 22 -9.41 -2.73 0.02
CA LYS A 22 -10.00 -3.03 1.30
C LYS A 22 -11.34 -3.72 1.15
N GLY A 23 -12.13 -3.30 0.16
CA GLY A 23 -13.40 -3.93 -0.11
C GLY A 23 -13.24 -5.39 -0.51
N TYR A 24 -12.27 -5.66 -1.37
CA TYR A 24 -12.03 -7.04 -1.78
C TYR A 24 -11.51 -7.89 -0.63
N HIS A 25 -10.64 -7.34 0.20
CA HIS A 25 -10.15 -8.06 1.36
C HIS A 25 -11.27 -8.39 2.34
N LYS A 26 -12.19 -7.48 2.48
CA LYS A 26 -13.32 -7.71 3.37
C LYS A 26 -14.14 -8.90 2.91
N GLU A 27 -14.35 -9.02 1.60
CA GLU A 27 -15.08 -10.17 1.07
C GLU A 27 -14.29 -11.46 1.24
N LEU A 28 -12.97 -11.37 1.15
CA LEU A 28 -12.13 -12.56 1.28
C LEU A 28 -12.06 -13.09 2.71
N LYS A 29 -12.53 -12.33 3.69
CA LYS A 29 -12.52 -12.82 5.06
C LYS A 29 -13.34 -14.09 5.22
N THR A 30 -14.34 -14.27 4.36
CA THR A 30 -15.16 -15.46 4.40
C THR A 30 -14.75 -16.45 3.32
N ILE A 31 -13.45 -16.55 3.09
CA ILE A 31 -12.91 -17.31 1.96
C ILE A 31 -13.37 -18.78 2.00
N ASN A 32 -13.51 -19.35 3.19
CA ASN A 32 -13.93 -20.75 3.31
C ASN A 32 -15.35 -20.97 2.87
N GLU A 33 -16.15 -19.91 2.78
CA GLU A 33 -17.53 -20.00 2.34
C GLU A 33 -17.70 -19.59 0.89
N LEU A 34 -16.64 -19.17 0.25
CA LEU A 34 -16.69 -18.75 -1.14
C LEU A 34 -16.41 -19.94 -2.06
N SER A 35 -16.96 -19.86 -3.27
CA SER A 35 -16.59 -20.84 -4.28
C SER A 35 -15.13 -20.62 -4.69
N ASP A 36 -14.56 -21.64 -5.29
CA ASP A 36 -13.18 -21.53 -5.80
C ASP A 36 -13.04 -20.36 -6.75
N ASP A 37 -13.98 -20.23 -7.68
CA ASP A 37 -13.94 -19.19 -8.68
C ASP A 37 -14.05 -17.81 -8.06
N LYS A 38 -14.91 -17.67 -7.07
CA LYS A 38 -15.09 -16.37 -6.45
C LYS A 38 -13.83 -15.96 -5.66
N ALA A 39 -13.27 -16.88 -4.91
CA ALA A 39 -12.06 -16.60 -4.16
C ALA A 39 -10.91 -16.22 -5.10
N TYR A 40 -10.80 -16.95 -6.19
CA TYR A 40 -9.76 -16.65 -7.19
C TYR A 40 -9.97 -15.27 -7.80
N GLU A 41 -11.21 -14.97 -8.17
CA GLU A 41 -11.53 -13.69 -8.79
C GLU A 41 -11.20 -12.53 -7.86
N LEU A 42 -11.55 -12.65 -6.58
CA LEU A 42 -11.25 -11.59 -5.62
C LEU A 42 -9.76 -11.41 -5.46
N THR A 43 -9.01 -12.50 -5.45
CA THR A 43 -7.57 -12.41 -5.35
C THR A 43 -6.96 -11.71 -6.56
N GLU A 44 -7.48 -12.02 -7.74
CA GLU A 44 -7.02 -11.35 -8.95
C GLU A 44 -7.24 -9.84 -8.84
N LYS A 45 -8.40 -9.45 -8.33
CA LYS A 45 -8.70 -8.02 -8.21
C LYS A 45 -7.80 -7.32 -7.20
N ILE A 46 -7.42 -8.02 -6.14
CA ILE A 46 -6.48 -7.46 -5.18
C ILE A 46 -5.11 -7.26 -5.84
N LEU A 47 -4.68 -8.24 -6.62
CA LEU A 47 -3.41 -8.12 -7.32
C LEU A 47 -3.46 -7.03 -8.38
N ASP A 48 -4.62 -6.81 -8.99
CA ASP A 48 -4.79 -5.70 -9.92
C ASP A 48 -4.62 -4.36 -9.19
N CYS A 49 -5.10 -4.28 -7.95
CA CYS A 49 -4.91 -3.07 -7.17
C CYS A 49 -3.43 -2.80 -6.93
N ASP A 50 -2.66 -3.84 -6.66
CA ASP A 50 -1.22 -3.70 -6.48
C ASP A 50 -0.57 -3.14 -7.74
N THR A 51 -1.01 -3.63 -8.90
CA THR A 51 -0.51 -3.13 -10.17
C THR A 51 -0.86 -1.67 -10.38
N LYS A 52 -2.08 -1.29 -10.03
CA LYS A 52 -2.51 0.09 -10.14
C LYS A 52 -1.67 1.00 -9.25
N GLU A 53 -1.40 0.55 -8.03
CA GLU A 53 -0.58 1.34 -7.11
C GLU A 53 0.82 1.56 -7.67
N ALA A 54 1.41 0.50 -8.21
CA ALA A 54 2.74 0.61 -8.78
C ALA A 54 2.76 1.58 -9.95
N ALA A 55 1.72 1.53 -10.79
CA ALA A 55 1.63 2.42 -11.93
C ALA A 55 1.49 3.88 -11.49
N ILE A 56 0.67 4.12 -10.47
CA ILE A 56 0.48 5.47 -9.94
C ILE A 56 1.80 5.99 -9.36
N ARG A 57 2.50 5.16 -8.61
CA ARG A 57 3.77 5.57 -8.04
C ARG A 57 4.78 5.95 -9.13
N LYS A 58 4.83 5.16 -10.17
CA LYS A 58 5.77 5.41 -11.24
C LYS A 58 5.41 6.70 -11.98
N GLU A 59 4.12 6.91 -12.21
CA GLU A 59 3.65 8.12 -12.86
C GLU A 59 4.03 9.36 -12.05
N TYR A 60 3.82 9.30 -10.75
CA TYR A 60 4.07 10.46 -9.90
C TYR A 60 5.52 10.65 -9.57
N LEU A 61 6.31 9.59 -9.64
CA LEU A 61 7.75 9.76 -9.54
C LEU A 61 8.24 10.72 -10.62
N ALA A 62 7.73 10.55 -11.85
CA ALA A 62 8.11 11.44 -12.93
C ALA A 62 7.63 12.87 -12.68
N LYS A 63 6.41 13.01 -12.18
CA LYS A 63 5.87 14.35 -11.90
C LYS A 63 6.62 15.04 -10.78
N PHE A 64 6.97 14.30 -9.73
CA PHE A 64 7.76 14.87 -8.65
C PHE A 64 9.14 15.27 -9.13
N ALA A 65 9.72 14.48 -10.03
CA ALA A 65 11.04 14.78 -10.54
C ALA A 65 11.05 16.10 -11.32
N GLU A 66 9.97 16.42 -12.00
CA GLU A 66 9.87 17.68 -12.73
C GLU A 66 9.89 18.86 -11.79
N VAL A 67 9.37 18.71 -10.59
CA VAL A 67 9.28 19.81 -9.64
C VAL A 67 10.48 19.85 -8.70
N LEU A 68 10.92 18.68 -8.24
CA LEU A 68 11.95 18.59 -7.21
C LEU A 68 13.32 18.19 -7.74
N GLY A 69 13.38 17.65 -8.95
CA GLY A 69 14.59 17.00 -9.42
C GLY A 69 14.56 15.52 -9.10
N LYS A 70 15.32 14.76 -9.87
CA LYS A 70 15.23 13.30 -9.80
C LYS A 70 15.63 12.73 -8.44
N LYS A 71 16.69 13.26 -7.88
CA LYS A 71 17.19 12.73 -6.62
C LYS A 71 16.20 12.97 -5.48
N LYS A 72 15.65 14.18 -5.40
CA LYS A 72 14.69 14.48 -4.35
C LYS A 72 13.41 13.69 -4.52
N ALA A 73 12.97 13.50 -5.77
CA ALA A 73 11.81 12.67 -6.02
C ALA A 73 12.04 11.25 -5.54
N ALA A 74 13.21 10.71 -5.82
CA ALA A 74 13.56 9.38 -5.34
C ALA A 74 13.53 9.31 -3.83
N LYS A 75 14.00 10.37 -3.17
CA LYS A 75 14.01 10.39 -1.71
C LYS A 75 12.60 10.38 -1.12
N VAL A 76 11.64 10.99 -1.80
CA VAL A 76 10.26 10.98 -1.34
C VAL A 76 9.75 9.54 -1.23
N PHE A 77 9.98 8.76 -2.25
CA PHE A 77 9.52 7.38 -2.24
C PHE A 77 10.32 6.49 -1.32
N TYR A 78 11.60 6.76 -1.21
CA TYR A 78 12.43 6.01 -0.27
C TYR A 78 11.95 6.23 1.16
N ALA A 79 11.67 7.48 1.52
CA ALA A 79 11.19 7.79 2.86
C ALA A 79 9.82 7.19 3.14
N GLU A 80 8.96 7.22 2.13
CA GLU A 80 7.63 6.64 2.26
C GLU A 80 7.71 5.14 2.51
N GLU A 81 8.58 4.48 1.78
CA GLU A 81 8.76 3.05 1.93
C GLU A 81 9.33 2.69 3.28
N LYS A 82 10.32 3.45 3.72
CA LYS A 82 10.93 3.21 5.00
C LYS A 82 9.94 3.41 6.14
N PHE A 83 9.18 4.50 6.06
CA PHE A 83 8.18 4.78 7.08
C PHE A 83 7.14 3.67 7.15
N LYS A 84 6.69 3.23 6.00
CA LYS A 84 5.69 2.17 5.92
C LYS A 84 6.21 0.88 6.55
N ARG A 85 7.46 0.56 6.27
CA ARG A 85 8.07 -0.64 6.81
C ARG A 85 8.16 -0.59 8.32
N GLU A 86 8.55 0.56 8.85
CA GLU A 86 8.68 0.72 10.29
C GLU A 86 7.32 0.67 10.98
N LEU A 87 6.32 1.26 10.35
CA LEU A 87 4.98 1.22 10.89
C LEU A 87 4.44 -0.20 10.96
N LEU A 88 4.67 -0.97 9.92
CA LEU A 88 4.23 -2.36 9.90
C LEU A 88 4.94 -3.18 10.96
N LYS A 89 6.20 -2.90 11.16
CA LYS A 89 6.95 -3.59 12.19
C LYS A 89 6.38 -3.32 13.58
N GLU A 90 6.03 -2.07 13.84
CA GLU A 90 5.42 -1.71 15.10
C GLU A 90 4.09 -2.43 15.32
N ILE A 91 3.28 -2.45 14.28
CA ILE A 91 1.99 -3.11 14.37
C ILE A 91 2.16 -4.58 14.65
N HIS A 92 3.12 -5.20 14.00
CA HIS A 92 3.40 -6.60 14.22
C HIS A 92 3.79 -6.88 15.66
N GLU A 93 4.62 -6.03 16.21
CA GLU A 93 5.06 -6.22 17.59
C GLU A 93 3.90 -6.08 18.57
N HIS A 94 3.01 -5.15 18.29
CA HIS A 94 1.86 -4.95 19.16
C HIS A 94 0.85 -6.10 19.08
N ASP A 95 0.68 -6.62 17.89
CA ASP A 95 -0.27 -7.70 17.67
C ASP A 95 0.22 -9.07 18.08
N ARG A 96 1.49 -9.17 18.34
CA ARG A 96 2.06 -10.41 18.76
C ARG A 96 1.56 -10.75 20.13
N PRO A 97 0.74 -11.71 20.26
CA PRO A 97 0.25 -12.03 21.58
C PRO A 97 1.34 -12.63 22.36
N ASN A 98 1.46 -12.53 23.05
CA ASN A 98 2.30 -13.16 23.65
C ASN A 98 3.26 -13.76 23.21
N ASP A 99 3.43 -13.67 22.77
CA ASP A 99 4.32 -14.09 22.35
C ASP A 99 5.17 -14.01 23.02
N GLY A 100 4.73 -14.14 23.45
CA GLY A 100 5.22 -14.08 23.87
C GLY A 100 5.93 -14.47 24.18
N PRO A 101 6.12 -14.74 24.87
CA PRO A 101 7.08 -14.80 25.12
C PRO A 101 7.92 -15.24 24.45
N HIS A 102 7.56 -15.30 24.10
CA HIS A 102 8.13 -15.46 23.45
C HIS A 102 9.10 -15.37 23.47
N PRO A 103 9.35 -15.76 23.82
CA PRO A 103 10.12 -15.55 23.69
C PRO A 103 11.01 -15.39 23.13
N HIS A 104 10.67 -15.52 23.02
CA HIS A 104 11.23 -15.41 22.36
C HIS A 104 11.83 -15.39 22.08
N ASP A 105 11.65 -15.70 22.46
CA ASP A 105 11.91 -15.69 22.06
C ASP A 105 12.34 -15.67 21.79
#